data_a9340801818eaa0e00325eb3d458158d
#
_entry.id   a9340801818eaa0e00325eb3d458158d
#
_cell.length_a   1.000
_cell.length_b   1.000
_cell.length_c   1.000
_cell.angle_alpha   90.00
_cell.angle_beta   90.00
_cell.angle_gamma   90.00
#
_symmetry.space_group_name_H-M   'P 1'
#
loop_
_entity.id
_entity.type
_entity.pdbx_description
1 polymer ?
#
loop_
_entity_poly.entity_id
_entity_poly.type
_entity_poly.pdbx_seq_one_letter_code
_entity_poly.pdbx_strand_id
1 'polypeptide(L)'
;MLPEAFLTRMKDQLGQEYPAFLESLERPRAVALRFNPLKGEQPALPFVQQRVPWEPMGYYYDPQARPGLHPYHEAGVYYLQEASAMSAVTLLDPQPGERVCDLCAAPGGKTTQIAGRMGGKGFLLCNEYNAKRALILSRNVERLGIANALVTNEHPQNLEKCFAGFFDRVLIDAPCSSEGMFRKEEAAVTDWSPETVQMCARRQAEILNSGAAMVRPGGRLVYSTCTFAPEENEQAIEQFLQTHPEFVPEQINAPWFVKGENGTFRIWPHKVLGEGHFAAVLRKLEGGEDTVSLEQAQKLPAEWTVFAKELGIQLPPGKALLFGENLFWAPQEMPVLKGLKVLRPGLELGQVRKGRFVPSHALALWLRKADNVHDLPAQGEHIKAYLHGETVPSAQKGWCLVTVDGYSIGWGKGDGNVLKNHYPKGLRR
;
A
#
# COMPACT_ATOMS: atom_id res chain seq x y z
N MET A 1 -23.34 -13.09 16.64
CA MET A 1 -22.88 -13.37 18.02
C MET A 1 -21.43 -13.79 17.95
N LEU A 2 -20.56 -13.29 18.84
CA LEU A 2 -19.15 -13.66 18.84
C LEU A 2 -18.97 -15.12 19.28
N PRO A 3 -17.94 -15.84 18.77
CA PRO A 3 -17.69 -17.24 19.14
C PRO A 3 -17.36 -17.40 20.63
N GLU A 4 -17.95 -18.42 21.28
CA GLU A 4 -17.76 -18.65 22.73
C GLU A 4 -16.29 -18.93 23.09
N ALA A 5 -15.60 -19.72 22.27
CA ALA A 5 -14.18 -20.02 22.48
C ALA A 5 -13.30 -18.76 22.40
N PHE A 6 -13.63 -17.80 21.51
CA PHE A 6 -12.98 -16.50 21.45
C PHE A 6 -13.21 -15.69 22.73
N LEU A 7 -14.47 -15.61 23.20
CA LEU A 7 -14.81 -14.86 24.42
C LEU A 7 -14.11 -15.42 25.66
N THR A 8 -14.07 -16.75 25.79
CA THR A 8 -13.38 -17.44 26.89
C THR A 8 -11.89 -17.12 26.89
N ARG A 9 -11.22 -17.26 25.75
CA ARG A 9 -9.79 -16.92 25.61
C ARG A 9 -9.51 -15.46 25.93
N MET A 10 -10.33 -14.52 25.41
CA MET A 10 -10.16 -13.10 25.68
C MET A 10 -10.33 -12.75 27.15
N LYS A 11 -11.26 -13.44 27.86
CA LYS A 11 -11.44 -13.27 29.30
C LYS A 11 -10.20 -13.69 30.07
N ASP A 12 -9.61 -14.82 29.72
CA ASP A 12 -8.40 -15.33 30.36
C ASP A 12 -7.17 -14.43 30.07
N GLN A 13 -7.06 -13.95 28.81
CA GLN A 13 -5.95 -13.10 28.37
C GLN A 13 -5.99 -11.69 28.97
N LEU A 14 -7.15 -11.08 29.12
CA LEU A 14 -7.31 -9.69 29.53
C LEU A 14 -7.65 -9.51 31.03
N GLY A 15 -8.14 -10.55 31.70
CA GLY A 15 -8.49 -10.48 33.10
C GLY A 15 -9.40 -9.31 33.42
N GLN A 16 -8.91 -8.37 34.23
CA GLN A 16 -9.66 -7.19 34.66
C GLN A 16 -9.99 -6.20 33.50
N GLU A 17 -9.24 -6.22 32.39
CA GLU A 17 -9.50 -5.36 31.23
C GLU A 17 -10.61 -5.93 30.31
N TYR A 18 -11.03 -7.19 30.49
CA TYR A 18 -12.01 -7.86 29.64
C TYR A 18 -13.36 -7.12 29.50
N PRO A 19 -13.99 -6.57 30.55
CA PRO A 19 -15.23 -5.83 30.41
C PRO A 19 -15.10 -4.60 29.50
N ALA A 20 -14.00 -3.84 29.63
CA ALA A 20 -13.72 -2.67 28.81
C ALA A 20 -13.45 -3.07 27.34
N PHE A 21 -12.82 -4.22 27.12
CA PHE A 21 -12.63 -4.77 25.78
C PHE A 21 -13.97 -5.13 25.13
N LEU A 22 -14.88 -5.82 25.83
CA LEU A 22 -16.21 -6.14 25.30
C LEU A 22 -17.00 -4.88 24.96
N GLU A 23 -17.06 -3.90 25.86
CA GLU A 23 -17.69 -2.61 25.61
C GLU A 23 -17.14 -1.93 24.35
N SER A 24 -15.81 -2.03 24.14
CA SER A 24 -15.18 -1.45 22.96
C SER A 24 -15.66 -2.08 21.63
N LEU A 25 -16.04 -3.36 21.66
CA LEU A 25 -16.55 -4.07 20.49
C LEU A 25 -18.00 -3.65 20.13
N GLU A 26 -18.74 -3.06 21.07
CA GLU A 26 -20.11 -2.55 20.84
C GLU A 26 -20.12 -1.08 20.36
N ARG A 27 -19.02 -0.36 20.51
CA ARG A 27 -18.90 1.04 20.08
C ARG A 27 -18.96 1.18 18.57
N PRO A 28 -19.47 2.30 18.02
CA PRO A 28 -19.36 2.60 16.61
C PRO A 28 -17.89 2.54 16.16
N ARG A 29 -17.66 1.98 14.96
CA ARG A 29 -16.31 1.86 14.43
C ARG A 29 -15.71 3.22 14.14
N ALA A 30 -14.44 3.40 14.53
CA ALA A 30 -13.63 4.51 14.09
C ALA A 30 -13.27 4.33 12.62
N VAL A 31 -13.46 5.37 11.82
CA VAL A 31 -13.07 5.38 10.41
C VAL A 31 -11.94 6.37 10.21
N ALA A 32 -10.96 6.00 9.40
CA ALA A 32 -9.80 6.84 9.17
C ALA A 32 -9.37 6.83 7.71
N LEU A 33 -8.67 7.88 7.32
CA LEU A 33 -7.99 8.02 6.04
C LEU A 33 -6.55 8.43 6.27
N ARG A 34 -5.72 8.19 5.27
CA ARG A 34 -4.33 8.61 5.28
C ARG A 34 -4.03 9.39 4.01
N PHE A 35 -3.62 10.64 4.15
CA PHE A 35 -3.20 11.48 3.02
C PHE A 35 -1.96 10.91 2.34
N ASN A 36 -1.90 11.13 1.04
CA ASN A 36 -0.80 10.69 0.18
C ASN A 36 0.20 11.83 -0.06
N PRO A 37 1.38 11.83 0.59
CA PRO A 37 2.33 12.92 0.42
C PRO A 37 2.92 12.99 -1.00
N LEU A 38 2.79 11.91 -1.81
CA LEU A 38 3.22 11.91 -3.20
C LEU A 38 2.38 12.83 -4.09
N LYS A 39 1.19 13.25 -3.64
CA LYS A 39 0.30 14.17 -4.39
C LYS A 39 0.51 15.65 -4.09
N GLY A 40 1.41 15.98 -3.16
CA GLY A 40 1.72 17.37 -2.79
C GLY A 40 1.07 17.79 -1.49
N GLU A 41 0.60 19.03 -1.42
CA GLU A 41 0.00 19.58 -0.22
C GLU A 41 -1.30 18.86 0.17
N GLN A 42 -1.53 18.77 1.47
CA GLN A 42 -2.73 18.17 2.02
C GLN A 42 -3.90 19.17 1.92
N PRO A 43 -5.02 18.80 1.27
CA PRO A 43 -6.18 19.68 1.20
C PRO A 43 -6.90 19.76 2.54
N ALA A 44 -7.50 20.90 2.85
CA ALA A 44 -8.46 21.01 3.91
C ALA A 44 -9.79 20.36 3.49
N LEU A 45 -10.25 19.37 4.24
CA LEU A 45 -11.50 18.66 3.98
C LEU A 45 -12.42 18.76 5.20
N PRO A 46 -13.67 19.19 5.02
CA PRO A 46 -14.57 19.48 6.14
C PRO A 46 -14.94 18.26 6.99
N PHE A 47 -14.81 17.06 6.42
CA PHE A 47 -15.10 15.82 7.12
C PHE A 47 -13.89 15.23 7.86
N VAL A 48 -12.69 15.79 7.69
CA VAL A 48 -11.47 15.32 8.38
C VAL A 48 -11.47 15.88 9.81
N GLN A 49 -11.20 15.00 10.76
CA GLN A 49 -11.19 15.28 12.19
C GLN A 49 -9.77 15.23 12.77
N GLN A 50 -9.60 14.67 13.95
CA GLN A 50 -8.34 14.58 14.66
C GLN A 50 -7.34 13.61 14.01
N ARG A 51 -6.06 13.82 14.26
CA ARG A 51 -4.99 12.93 13.79
C ARG A 51 -5.02 11.56 14.46
N VAL A 52 -4.60 10.55 13.69
CA VAL A 52 -4.21 9.26 14.25
C VAL A 52 -2.87 9.45 14.98
N PRO A 53 -2.76 9.12 16.28
CA PRO A 53 -1.59 9.51 17.09
C PRO A 53 -0.25 8.94 16.58
N TRP A 54 -0.25 7.76 15.95
CA TRP A 54 0.94 7.07 15.46
C TRP A 54 1.24 7.26 13.97
N GLU A 55 0.36 7.96 13.23
CA GLU A 55 0.60 8.20 11.79
C GLU A 55 0.43 9.69 11.45
N PRO A 56 1.52 10.40 11.10
CA PRO A 56 1.48 11.84 10.84
C PRO A 56 0.52 12.25 9.72
N MET A 57 0.31 11.36 8.72
CA MET A 57 -0.59 11.59 7.59
C MET A 57 -1.97 10.97 7.80
N GLY A 58 -2.19 10.28 8.94
CA GLY A 58 -3.43 9.61 9.29
C GLY A 58 -4.41 10.51 10.05
N TYR A 59 -5.68 10.46 9.67
CA TYR A 59 -6.73 11.24 10.30
C TYR A 59 -8.01 10.42 10.43
N TYR A 60 -8.71 10.59 11.53
CA TYR A 60 -10.10 10.16 11.64
C TYR A 60 -10.98 11.09 10.80
N TYR A 61 -12.13 10.59 10.37
CA TYR A 61 -13.09 11.40 9.63
C TYR A 61 -14.54 11.12 10.11
N ASP A 62 -15.46 11.99 9.75
CA ASP A 62 -16.86 11.84 10.08
C ASP A 62 -17.44 10.55 9.44
N PRO A 63 -17.94 9.58 10.23
CA PRO A 63 -18.51 8.33 9.71
C PRO A 63 -19.68 8.51 8.73
N GLN A 64 -20.37 9.66 8.77
CA GLN A 64 -21.45 9.99 7.83
C GLN A 64 -20.93 10.48 6.49
N ALA A 65 -19.68 10.93 6.41
CA ALA A 65 -19.06 11.33 5.17
C ALA A 65 -18.83 10.09 4.26
N ARG A 66 -18.83 10.34 2.96
CA ARG A 66 -18.55 9.31 1.94
C ARG A 66 -17.29 9.67 1.15
N PRO A 67 -16.10 9.68 1.78
CA PRO A 67 -14.86 10.12 1.14
C PRO A 67 -14.48 9.28 -0.07
N GLY A 68 -14.92 8.02 -0.16
CA GLY A 68 -14.74 7.17 -1.34
C GLY A 68 -15.46 7.66 -2.61
N LEU A 69 -16.46 8.55 -2.47
CA LEU A 69 -17.17 9.15 -3.60
C LEU A 69 -16.59 10.53 -4.01
N HIS A 70 -15.72 11.11 -3.20
CA HIS A 70 -15.11 12.40 -3.49
C HIS A 70 -14.10 12.27 -4.65
N PRO A 71 -14.01 13.23 -5.59
CA PRO A 71 -13.07 13.18 -6.71
C PRO A 71 -11.60 13.03 -6.29
N TYR A 72 -11.22 13.54 -5.13
CA TYR A 72 -9.87 13.38 -4.58
C TYR A 72 -9.50 11.94 -4.25
N HIS A 73 -10.48 11.07 -3.98
CA HIS A 73 -10.21 9.64 -3.83
C HIS A 73 -9.72 9.04 -5.14
N GLU A 74 -10.36 9.39 -6.26
CA GLU A 74 -9.94 8.93 -7.60
C GLU A 74 -8.60 9.53 -8.02
N ALA A 75 -8.32 10.77 -7.62
CA ALA A 75 -7.03 11.42 -7.82
C ALA A 75 -5.92 10.86 -6.92
N GLY A 76 -6.24 9.93 -6.01
CA GLY A 76 -5.26 9.29 -5.12
C GLY A 76 -4.69 10.21 -4.03
N VAL A 77 -5.41 11.28 -3.67
CA VAL A 77 -5.01 12.25 -2.64
C VAL A 77 -4.96 11.61 -1.25
N TYR A 78 -5.77 10.59 -1.02
CA TYR A 78 -5.78 9.80 0.22
C TYR A 78 -6.18 8.35 -0.02
N TYR A 79 -5.89 7.53 0.98
CA TYR A 79 -6.30 6.14 1.10
C TYR A 79 -7.18 5.96 2.34
N LEU A 80 -8.31 5.25 2.22
CA LEU A 80 -9.17 4.91 3.35
C LEU A 80 -8.58 3.71 4.07
N GLN A 81 -8.10 3.90 5.29
CA GLN A 81 -7.38 2.88 6.04
C GLN A 81 -7.79 2.92 7.52
N GLU A 82 -8.00 1.75 8.10
CA GLU A 82 -8.23 1.61 9.52
C GLU A 82 -6.99 2.09 10.31
N ALA A 83 -7.23 2.83 11.40
CA ALA A 83 -6.16 3.51 12.13
C ALA A 83 -5.11 2.55 12.70
N SER A 84 -5.53 1.43 13.34
CA SER A 84 -4.60 0.47 13.92
C SER A 84 -3.71 -0.18 12.87
N ALA A 85 -4.24 -0.42 11.65
CA ALA A 85 -3.48 -1.00 10.55
C ALA A 85 -2.34 -0.10 10.03
N MET A 86 -2.37 1.21 10.32
CA MET A 86 -1.29 2.14 9.99
C MET A 86 -0.05 1.92 10.87
N SER A 87 -0.19 1.29 12.04
CA SER A 87 0.86 1.11 13.04
C SER A 87 2.05 0.28 12.54
N ALA A 88 1.78 -0.77 11.77
CA ALA A 88 2.83 -1.67 11.28
C ALA A 88 3.87 -0.93 10.43
N VAL A 89 3.45 -0.01 9.55
CA VAL A 89 4.37 0.81 8.74
C VAL A 89 5.06 1.88 9.59
N THR A 90 4.40 2.38 10.63
CA THR A 90 5.03 3.29 11.60
C THR A 90 6.19 2.60 12.31
N LEU A 91 6.03 1.34 12.69
CA LEU A 91 7.08 0.52 13.30
C LEU A 91 8.15 0.08 12.28
N LEU A 92 7.76 -0.18 11.03
CA LEU A 92 8.71 -0.47 9.95
C LEU A 92 9.64 0.71 9.68
N ASP A 93 9.10 1.93 9.72
CA ASP A 93 9.80 3.20 9.52
C ASP A 93 10.66 3.24 8.24
N PRO A 94 10.06 2.99 7.06
CA PRO A 94 10.81 2.96 5.80
C PRO A 94 11.35 4.36 5.45
N GLN A 95 12.61 4.41 4.97
CA GLN A 95 13.30 5.65 4.63
C GLN A 95 13.42 5.84 3.10
N PRO A 96 13.48 7.10 2.61
CA PRO A 96 13.75 7.38 1.21
C PRO A 96 15.06 6.74 0.73
N GLY A 97 15.00 6.02 -0.40
CA GLY A 97 16.17 5.37 -1.02
C GLY A 97 16.38 3.92 -0.59
N GLU A 98 15.65 3.42 0.42
CA GLU A 98 15.73 2.01 0.83
C GLU A 98 15.07 1.06 -0.17
N ARG A 99 15.45 -0.22 -0.09
CA ARG A 99 14.80 -1.36 -0.74
C ARG A 99 13.85 -1.99 0.27
N VAL A 100 12.55 -1.88 0.01
CA VAL A 100 11.49 -2.33 0.94
C VAL A 100 10.62 -3.39 0.29
N CYS A 101 10.25 -4.41 1.07
CA CYS A 101 9.30 -5.45 0.66
C CYS A 101 8.04 -5.39 1.54
N ASP A 102 6.86 -5.37 0.91
CA ASP A 102 5.56 -5.66 1.51
C ASP A 102 5.11 -7.03 0.97
N LEU A 103 5.29 -8.09 1.79
CA LEU A 103 5.22 -9.47 1.33
C LEU A 103 3.77 -9.99 1.20
N CYS A 104 2.81 -9.42 1.95
CA CYS A 104 1.40 -9.77 1.93
C CYS A 104 0.55 -8.50 1.71
N ALA A 105 0.78 -7.82 0.59
CA ALA A 105 0.53 -6.40 0.40
C ALA A 105 -0.95 -6.00 0.16
N ALA A 106 -1.80 -6.91 -0.33
CA ALA A 106 -3.17 -6.54 -0.70
C ALA A 106 -4.06 -6.26 0.51
N PRO A 107 -4.94 -5.26 0.40
CA PRO A 107 -5.32 -4.51 -0.82
C PRO A 107 -4.44 -3.29 -1.16
N GLY A 108 -3.35 -3.00 -0.39
CA GLY A 108 -2.42 -1.92 -0.68
C GLY A 108 -2.38 -0.78 0.36
N GLY A 109 -3.08 -0.92 1.48
CA GLY A 109 -3.08 0.11 2.52
C GLY A 109 -1.70 0.37 3.11
N LYS A 110 -0.99 -0.69 3.51
CA LYS A 110 0.38 -0.61 4.04
C LYS A 110 1.40 -0.31 2.92
N THR A 111 1.26 -0.92 1.76
CA THR A 111 2.07 -0.62 0.56
C THR A 111 2.10 0.87 0.23
N THR A 112 0.92 1.50 0.16
CA THR A 112 0.81 2.92 -0.20
C THR A 112 1.28 3.85 0.92
N GLN A 113 1.25 3.40 2.18
CA GLN A 113 1.86 4.08 3.31
C GLN A 113 3.40 4.03 3.22
N ILE A 114 3.96 2.85 2.94
CA ILE A 114 5.40 2.67 2.70
C ILE A 114 5.87 3.61 1.58
N ALA A 115 5.21 3.57 0.41
CA ALA A 115 5.55 4.41 -0.73
C ALA A 115 5.52 5.91 -0.40
N GLY A 116 4.53 6.34 0.38
CA GLY A 116 4.42 7.72 0.87
C GLY A 116 5.61 8.13 1.73
N ARG A 117 6.03 7.29 2.68
CA ARG A 117 7.19 7.54 3.55
C ARG A 117 8.52 7.50 2.78
N MET A 118 8.64 6.62 1.80
CA MET A 118 9.81 6.58 0.90
C MET A 118 9.90 7.82 -0.02
N GLY A 119 8.85 8.62 -0.15
CA GLY A 119 8.84 9.81 -1.00
C GLY A 119 9.07 9.50 -2.49
N GLY A 120 8.69 8.30 -2.94
CA GLY A 120 8.88 7.83 -4.32
C GLY A 120 10.33 7.49 -4.68
N LYS A 121 11.24 7.37 -3.70
CA LYS A 121 12.67 7.03 -3.88
C LYS A 121 12.93 5.59 -3.43
N GLY A 122 14.01 4.99 -3.96
CA GLY A 122 14.37 3.59 -3.69
C GLY A 122 13.48 2.60 -4.42
N PHE A 123 13.40 1.37 -3.91
CA PHE A 123 12.69 0.25 -4.55
C PHE A 123 11.66 -0.37 -3.58
N LEU A 124 10.43 -0.58 -4.05
CA LEU A 124 9.34 -1.20 -3.28
C LEU A 124 8.82 -2.45 -4.00
N LEU A 125 9.05 -3.63 -3.44
CA LEU A 125 8.37 -4.86 -3.84
C LEU A 125 7.05 -4.98 -3.10
N CYS A 126 5.95 -5.19 -3.83
CA CYS A 126 4.61 -5.39 -3.30
C CYS A 126 4.08 -6.74 -3.80
N ASN A 127 4.03 -7.72 -2.94
CA ASN A 127 3.59 -9.07 -3.33
C ASN A 127 2.23 -9.43 -2.74
N GLU A 128 1.46 -10.17 -3.50
CA GLU A 128 0.22 -10.81 -3.04
C GLU A 128 0.03 -12.15 -3.74
N TYR A 129 -0.11 -13.21 -2.95
CA TYR A 129 -0.28 -14.57 -3.47
C TYR A 129 -1.63 -14.79 -4.17
N ASN A 130 -2.70 -14.19 -3.65
CA ASN A 130 -4.02 -14.30 -4.26
C ASN A 130 -4.14 -13.39 -5.49
N ALA A 131 -4.32 -13.99 -6.67
CA ALA A 131 -4.35 -13.26 -7.94
C ALA A 131 -5.44 -12.19 -8.02
N LYS A 132 -6.64 -12.42 -7.46
CA LYS A 132 -7.71 -11.41 -7.46
C LYS A 132 -7.35 -10.22 -6.56
N ARG A 133 -6.77 -10.48 -5.40
CA ARG A 133 -6.31 -9.43 -4.48
C ARG A 133 -5.10 -8.67 -5.04
N ALA A 134 -4.19 -9.36 -5.75
CA ALA A 134 -3.04 -8.74 -6.41
C ALA A 134 -3.45 -7.73 -7.49
N LEU A 135 -4.56 -7.96 -8.20
CA LEU A 135 -5.12 -6.97 -9.13
C LEU A 135 -5.66 -5.72 -8.41
N ILE A 136 -6.27 -5.89 -7.23
CA ILE A 136 -6.72 -4.76 -6.39
C ILE A 136 -5.52 -3.95 -5.90
N LEU A 137 -4.47 -4.62 -5.43
CA LEU A 137 -3.20 -4.01 -5.04
C LEU A 137 -2.61 -3.17 -6.19
N SER A 138 -2.49 -3.76 -7.39
CA SER A 138 -1.96 -3.07 -8.56
C SER A 138 -2.75 -1.81 -8.92
N ARG A 139 -4.09 -1.85 -8.81
CA ARG A 139 -4.96 -0.68 -9.02
C ARG A 139 -4.74 0.41 -7.96
N ASN A 140 -4.54 0.04 -6.70
CA ASN A 140 -4.27 1.01 -5.64
C ASN A 140 -2.87 1.63 -5.77
N VAL A 141 -1.85 0.85 -6.16
CA VAL A 141 -0.52 1.37 -6.52
C VAL A 141 -0.61 2.41 -7.65
N GLU A 142 -1.41 2.11 -8.68
CA GLU A 142 -1.68 3.05 -9.80
C GLU A 142 -2.39 4.30 -9.30
N ARG A 143 -3.52 4.15 -8.60
CA ARG A 143 -4.36 5.25 -8.13
C ARG A 143 -3.60 6.25 -7.25
N LEU A 144 -2.68 5.76 -6.42
CA LEU A 144 -1.86 6.62 -5.55
C LEU A 144 -0.63 7.21 -6.29
N GLY A 145 -0.44 6.91 -7.57
CA GLY A 145 0.65 7.46 -8.39
C GLY A 145 2.04 6.97 -7.96
N ILE A 146 2.16 5.71 -7.54
CA ILE A 146 3.42 5.14 -7.07
C ILE A 146 4.25 4.64 -8.26
N ALA A 147 5.44 5.20 -8.45
CA ALA A 147 6.30 4.91 -9.58
C ALA A 147 7.41 3.89 -9.29
N ASN A 148 7.84 3.78 -8.04
CA ASN A 148 8.98 2.96 -7.62
C ASN A 148 8.59 1.56 -7.13
N ALA A 149 7.41 1.06 -7.52
CA ALA A 149 6.89 -0.23 -7.07
C ALA A 149 6.96 -1.31 -8.14
N LEU A 150 7.41 -2.51 -7.75
CA LEU A 150 7.23 -3.77 -8.47
C LEU A 150 6.07 -4.54 -7.82
N VAL A 151 4.99 -4.78 -8.55
CA VAL A 151 3.85 -5.59 -8.06
C VAL A 151 3.93 -6.99 -8.63
N THR A 152 3.97 -7.99 -7.73
CA THR A 152 4.06 -9.42 -8.07
C THR A 152 2.86 -10.22 -7.54
N ASN A 153 2.60 -11.36 -8.19
CA ASN A 153 1.63 -12.36 -7.73
C ASN A 153 2.37 -13.69 -7.53
N GLU A 154 3.17 -13.77 -6.47
CA GLU A 154 4.06 -14.89 -6.22
C GLU A 154 3.82 -15.54 -4.85
N HIS A 155 4.20 -16.80 -4.74
CA HIS A 155 4.35 -17.45 -3.44
C HIS A 155 5.60 -16.91 -2.74
N PRO A 156 5.58 -16.61 -1.42
CA PRO A 156 6.74 -16.08 -0.69
C PRO A 156 8.04 -16.86 -0.90
N GLN A 157 7.99 -18.20 -0.95
CA GLN A 157 9.13 -19.07 -1.20
C GLN A 157 9.79 -18.86 -2.59
N ASN A 158 9.05 -18.41 -3.59
CA ASN A 158 9.63 -18.07 -4.89
C ASN A 158 10.41 -16.75 -4.83
N LEU A 159 9.89 -15.78 -4.08
CA LEU A 159 10.56 -14.50 -3.85
C LEU A 159 11.82 -14.64 -2.99
N GLU A 160 11.79 -15.50 -1.98
CA GLU A 160 12.96 -15.83 -1.16
C GLU A 160 14.16 -16.24 -2.02
N LYS A 161 13.95 -17.10 -3.04
CA LYS A 161 15.01 -17.55 -3.96
C LYS A 161 15.56 -16.43 -4.84
N CYS A 162 14.73 -15.42 -5.13
CA CYS A 162 15.10 -14.31 -6.00
C CYS A 162 15.73 -13.13 -5.24
N PHE A 163 15.43 -12.98 -3.94
CA PHE A 163 15.72 -11.78 -3.17
C PHE A 163 16.41 -12.04 -1.83
N ALA A 164 17.15 -13.16 -1.70
CA ALA A 164 17.88 -13.47 -0.47
C ALA A 164 18.81 -12.31 -0.08
N GLY A 165 18.69 -11.81 1.15
CA GLY A 165 19.53 -10.74 1.70
C GLY A 165 19.41 -9.38 1.01
N PHE A 166 18.33 -9.12 0.25
CA PHE A 166 18.23 -7.94 -0.62
C PHE A 166 17.62 -6.71 0.05
N PHE A 167 16.61 -6.86 0.93
CA PHE A 167 15.83 -5.75 1.43
C PHE A 167 16.37 -5.14 2.70
N ASP A 168 16.36 -3.80 2.77
CA ASP A 168 16.61 -3.04 3.98
C ASP A 168 15.49 -3.26 5.01
N ARG A 169 14.26 -3.36 4.51
CA ARG A 169 13.06 -3.58 5.35
C ARG A 169 12.09 -4.54 4.70
N VAL A 170 11.55 -5.44 5.50
CA VAL A 170 10.49 -6.38 5.09
C VAL A 170 9.31 -6.22 6.02
N LEU A 171 8.13 -5.99 5.47
CA LEU A 171 6.84 -6.04 6.15
C LEU A 171 6.14 -7.34 5.81
N ILE A 172 5.67 -8.02 6.85
CA ILE A 172 4.79 -9.19 6.75
C ILE A 172 3.50 -8.86 7.51
N ASP A 173 2.53 -8.26 6.81
CA ASP A 173 1.17 -8.16 7.34
C ASP A 173 0.45 -9.46 7.03
N ALA A 174 0.62 -10.42 7.93
CA ALA A 174 0.33 -11.82 7.65
C ALA A 174 -1.18 -12.10 7.53
N PRO A 175 -1.60 -12.99 6.62
CA PRO A 175 -2.95 -13.52 6.64
C PRO A 175 -3.19 -14.22 7.98
N CYS A 176 -4.27 -13.84 8.68
CA CYS A 176 -4.56 -14.28 10.04
C CYS A 176 -6.04 -14.62 10.23
N SER A 177 -6.42 -15.05 11.43
CA SER A 177 -7.81 -15.37 11.79
C SER A 177 -8.73 -14.13 11.89
N SER A 178 -8.18 -12.93 11.72
CA SER A 178 -8.91 -11.65 11.52
C SER A 178 -9.84 -11.24 12.66
N GLU A 179 -9.54 -11.53 13.91
CA GLU A 179 -10.39 -11.24 15.07
C GLU A 179 -10.65 -9.74 15.27
N GLY A 180 -9.68 -8.87 14.94
CA GLY A 180 -9.88 -7.42 14.91
C GLY A 180 -10.82 -6.94 13.79
N MET A 181 -11.28 -7.85 12.91
CA MET A 181 -12.22 -7.53 11.84
C MET A 181 -13.67 -7.92 12.19
N PHE A 182 -13.93 -8.52 13.36
CA PHE A 182 -15.24 -9.01 13.75
C PHE A 182 -16.34 -7.94 13.72
N ARG A 183 -16.01 -6.70 14.03
CA ARG A 183 -16.94 -5.57 13.92
C ARG A 183 -17.20 -5.11 12.47
N LYS A 184 -16.31 -5.50 11.54
CA LYS A 184 -16.33 -4.99 10.16
C LYS A 184 -16.90 -6.01 9.17
N GLU A 185 -16.59 -7.28 9.38
CA GLU A 185 -16.87 -8.35 8.41
C GLU A 185 -17.56 -9.52 9.12
N GLU A 186 -18.81 -9.75 8.82
CA GLU A 186 -19.58 -10.88 9.37
C GLU A 186 -18.93 -12.23 9.02
N ALA A 187 -18.36 -12.34 7.82
CA ALA A 187 -17.62 -13.51 7.40
C ALA A 187 -16.44 -13.84 8.33
N ALA A 188 -15.76 -12.82 8.88
CA ALA A 188 -14.66 -13.05 9.82
C ALA A 188 -15.14 -13.76 11.09
N VAL A 189 -16.37 -13.50 11.53
CA VAL A 189 -16.98 -14.18 12.69
C VAL A 189 -17.41 -15.59 12.35
N THR A 190 -18.06 -15.78 11.19
CA THR A 190 -18.61 -17.10 10.77
C THR A 190 -17.54 -18.11 10.40
N ASP A 191 -16.43 -17.66 9.81
CA ASP A 191 -15.32 -18.51 9.36
C ASP A 191 -14.28 -18.77 10.46
N TRP A 192 -14.45 -18.13 11.63
CA TRP A 192 -13.50 -18.25 12.74
C TRP A 192 -13.74 -19.55 13.54
N SER A 193 -12.66 -20.25 13.84
CA SER A 193 -12.61 -21.36 14.79
C SER A 193 -11.21 -21.48 15.38
N PRO A 194 -11.01 -22.21 16.50
CA PRO A 194 -9.68 -22.53 17.02
C PRO A 194 -8.79 -23.24 15.96
N GLU A 195 -9.35 -24.06 15.11
CA GLU A 195 -8.64 -24.76 14.03
C GLU A 195 -8.16 -23.77 12.96
N THR A 196 -8.98 -22.74 12.65
CA THR A 196 -8.59 -21.65 11.73
C THR A 196 -7.40 -20.86 12.30
N VAL A 197 -7.38 -20.56 13.59
CA VAL A 197 -6.25 -19.95 14.27
C VAL A 197 -4.97 -20.78 14.10
N GLN A 198 -5.03 -22.08 14.39
CA GLN A 198 -3.88 -22.99 14.24
C GLN A 198 -3.41 -23.12 12.79
N MET A 199 -4.34 -23.14 11.83
CA MET A 199 -4.00 -23.15 10.40
C MET A 199 -3.28 -21.86 9.97
N CYS A 200 -3.75 -20.70 10.45
CA CYS A 200 -3.13 -19.41 10.20
C CYS A 200 -1.72 -19.36 10.80
N ALA A 201 -1.55 -19.79 12.05
CA ALA A 201 -0.24 -19.80 12.71
C ALA A 201 0.81 -20.64 11.94
N ARG A 202 0.44 -21.83 11.44
CA ARG A 202 1.34 -22.63 10.58
C ARG A 202 1.73 -21.92 9.29
N ARG A 203 0.76 -21.31 8.59
CA ARG A 203 1.01 -20.53 7.36
C ARG A 203 1.90 -19.33 7.63
N GLN A 204 1.69 -18.64 8.73
CA GLN A 204 2.47 -17.49 9.14
C GLN A 204 3.93 -17.86 9.40
N ALA A 205 4.21 -19.01 10.01
CA ALA A 205 5.58 -19.49 10.21
C ALA A 205 6.33 -19.68 8.87
N GLU A 206 5.68 -20.23 7.84
CA GLU A 206 6.27 -20.38 6.50
C GLU A 206 6.56 -19.01 5.86
N ILE A 207 5.62 -18.06 5.99
CA ILE A 207 5.79 -16.71 5.43
C ILE A 207 6.90 -15.95 6.17
N LEU A 208 6.98 -16.07 7.51
CA LEU A 208 8.04 -15.49 8.33
C LEU A 208 9.42 -15.98 7.89
N ASN A 209 9.60 -17.30 7.70
CA ASN A 209 10.84 -17.89 7.23
C ASN A 209 11.28 -17.30 5.88
N SER A 210 10.35 -17.23 4.93
CA SER A 210 10.63 -16.65 3.60
C SER A 210 10.98 -15.16 3.69
N GLY A 211 10.25 -14.40 4.53
CA GLY A 211 10.53 -12.98 4.75
C GLY A 211 11.90 -12.75 5.39
N ALA A 212 12.27 -13.57 6.38
CA ALA A 212 13.56 -13.50 7.07
C ALA A 212 14.76 -13.69 6.12
N ALA A 213 14.64 -14.64 5.19
CA ALA A 213 15.67 -14.89 4.19
C ALA A 213 15.93 -13.68 3.29
N MET A 214 14.90 -12.87 3.03
CA MET A 214 15.00 -11.71 2.15
C MET A 214 15.57 -10.45 2.82
N VAL A 215 15.59 -10.39 4.17
CA VAL A 215 16.18 -9.26 4.92
C VAL A 215 17.70 -9.31 4.82
N ARG A 216 18.34 -8.19 4.48
CA ARG A 216 19.80 -8.07 4.50
C ARG A 216 20.35 -7.97 5.93
N PRO A 217 21.65 -8.24 6.15
CA PRO A 217 22.31 -7.92 7.41
C PRO A 217 22.09 -6.45 7.81
N GLY A 218 21.75 -6.20 9.07
CA GLY A 218 21.40 -4.88 9.58
C GLY A 218 20.00 -4.38 9.18
N GLY A 219 19.25 -5.17 8.40
CA GLY A 219 17.88 -4.84 7.99
C GLY A 219 16.84 -5.09 9.08
N ARG A 220 15.63 -4.57 8.86
CA ARG A 220 14.49 -4.68 9.79
C ARG A 220 13.39 -5.55 9.20
N LEU A 221 12.85 -6.45 9.99
CA LEU A 221 11.63 -7.22 9.75
C LEU A 221 10.53 -6.71 10.67
N VAL A 222 9.36 -6.38 10.12
CA VAL A 222 8.15 -6.16 10.90
C VAL A 222 7.12 -7.21 10.52
N TYR A 223 6.70 -7.98 11.51
CA TYR A 223 5.58 -8.91 11.42
C TYR A 223 4.35 -8.26 12.04
N SER A 224 3.19 -8.37 11.42
CA SER A 224 1.93 -7.83 11.95
C SER A 224 0.73 -8.69 11.61
N THR A 225 -0.30 -8.63 12.47
CA THR A 225 -1.60 -9.27 12.29
C THR A 225 -2.71 -8.38 12.81
N CYS A 226 -3.93 -8.61 12.35
CA CYS A 226 -5.14 -8.02 12.92
C CYS A 226 -5.90 -9.01 13.84
N THR A 227 -5.24 -10.00 14.41
CA THR A 227 -5.84 -10.94 15.37
C THR A 227 -5.34 -10.70 16.79
N PHE A 228 -6.06 -11.22 17.78
CA PHE A 228 -5.66 -11.20 19.19
C PHE A 228 -5.08 -12.54 19.67
N ALA A 229 -5.10 -13.58 18.82
CA ALA A 229 -4.69 -14.93 19.15
C ALA A 229 -3.18 -14.99 19.49
N PRO A 230 -2.78 -15.46 20.69
CA PRO A 230 -1.37 -15.58 21.03
C PRO A 230 -0.59 -16.54 20.12
N GLU A 231 -1.24 -17.57 19.61
CA GLU A 231 -0.66 -18.57 18.71
C GLU A 231 -0.16 -17.94 17.39
N GLU A 232 -0.89 -16.93 16.90
CA GLU A 232 -0.55 -16.20 15.68
C GLU A 232 0.38 -15.00 15.95
N ASN A 233 0.59 -14.64 17.21
CA ASN A 233 1.25 -13.42 17.66
C ASN A 233 2.52 -13.74 18.45
N GLU A 234 2.46 -13.69 19.78
CA GLU A 234 3.64 -13.85 20.64
C GLU A 234 4.32 -15.21 20.47
N GLN A 235 3.52 -16.29 20.38
CA GLN A 235 4.07 -17.65 20.23
C GLN A 235 4.74 -17.82 18.85
N ALA A 236 4.18 -17.22 17.80
CA ALA A 236 4.80 -17.23 16.48
C ALA A 236 6.16 -16.53 16.48
N ILE A 237 6.29 -15.40 17.18
CA ILE A 237 7.55 -14.66 17.30
C ILE A 237 8.55 -15.39 18.19
N GLU A 238 8.11 -15.98 19.30
CA GLU A 238 8.96 -16.78 20.17
C GLU A 238 9.57 -17.97 19.41
N GLN A 239 8.74 -18.73 18.69
CA GLN A 239 9.19 -19.85 17.86
C GLN A 239 10.15 -19.39 16.77
N PHE A 240 9.85 -18.26 16.10
CA PHE A 240 10.71 -17.67 15.09
C PHE A 240 12.10 -17.35 15.65
N LEU A 241 12.21 -16.68 16.78
CA LEU A 241 13.48 -16.31 17.39
C LEU A 241 14.31 -17.53 17.87
N GLN A 242 13.65 -18.63 18.24
CA GLN A 242 14.33 -19.89 18.57
C GLN A 242 14.99 -20.54 17.33
N THR A 243 14.41 -20.36 16.16
CA THR A 243 14.90 -20.96 14.90
C THR A 243 15.76 -20.02 14.06
N HIS A 244 15.75 -18.72 14.36
CA HIS A 244 16.49 -17.67 13.65
C HIS A 244 17.34 -16.83 14.60
N PRO A 245 18.45 -17.41 15.14
CA PRO A 245 19.30 -16.71 16.11
C PRO A 245 20.00 -15.47 15.55
N GLU A 246 20.02 -15.31 14.21
CA GLU A 246 20.51 -14.12 13.54
C GLU A 246 19.57 -12.90 13.67
N PHE A 247 18.35 -13.09 14.20
CA PHE A 247 17.41 -12.00 14.48
C PHE A 247 17.34 -11.69 15.97
N VAL A 248 17.27 -10.40 16.29
CA VAL A 248 17.05 -9.92 17.66
C VAL A 248 15.86 -8.98 17.72
N PRO A 249 15.10 -8.96 18.84
CA PRO A 249 14.06 -7.98 19.07
C PRO A 249 14.60 -6.55 19.05
N GLU A 250 13.92 -5.66 18.32
CA GLU A 250 14.27 -4.24 18.29
C GLU A 250 13.35 -3.44 19.22
N GLN A 251 13.94 -2.70 20.17
CA GLN A 251 13.19 -1.84 21.08
C GLN A 251 12.87 -0.50 20.39
N ILE A 252 11.58 -0.18 20.29
CA ILE A 252 11.12 1.09 19.71
C ILE A 252 10.35 1.87 20.77
N ASN A 253 10.56 3.20 20.80
CA ASN A 253 9.73 4.07 21.60
C ASN A 253 8.39 4.32 20.89
N ALA A 254 7.36 3.63 21.35
CA ALA A 254 6.01 3.67 20.76
C ALA A 254 4.97 3.78 21.88
N PRO A 255 4.72 5.00 22.40
CA PRO A 255 3.90 5.22 23.61
C PRO A 255 2.43 4.85 23.44
N TRP A 256 1.95 4.73 22.21
CA TRP A 256 0.56 4.35 21.88
C TRP A 256 0.30 2.84 21.95
N PHE A 257 1.36 2.04 22.06
CA PHE A 257 1.27 0.59 22.01
C PHE A 257 1.55 -0.01 23.39
N VAL A 258 0.83 -1.06 23.72
CA VAL A 258 1.18 -1.92 24.85
C VAL A 258 2.38 -2.76 24.41
N LYS A 259 3.52 -2.52 25.06
CA LYS A 259 4.76 -3.28 24.81
C LYS A 259 4.67 -4.64 25.46
N GLY A 260 5.00 -5.67 24.71
CA GLY A 260 5.22 -7.01 25.19
C GLY A 260 6.71 -7.38 25.22
N GLU A 261 6.99 -8.64 25.44
CA GLU A 261 8.33 -9.22 25.35
C GLU A 261 8.76 -9.39 23.88
N ASN A 262 10.02 -9.69 23.63
CA ASN A 262 10.57 -10.03 22.30
C ASN A 262 10.27 -9.01 21.21
N GLY A 263 10.24 -7.70 21.53
CA GLY A 263 9.99 -6.64 20.53
C GLY A 263 8.55 -6.59 20.02
N THR A 264 7.61 -7.15 20.78
CA THR A 264 6.19 -7.17 20.42
C THR A 264 5.43 -5.94 20.90
N PHE A 265 4.39 -5.58 20.16
CA PHE A 265 3.56 -4.42 20.42
C PHE A 265 2.08 -4.75 20.13
N ARG A 266 1.18 -4.33 21.00
CA ARG A 266 -0.26 -4.46 20.78
C ARG A 266 -0.97 -3.11 20.82
N ILE A 267 -1.92 -2.95 19.92
CA ILE A 267 -2.95 -1.93 19.98
C ILE A 267 -4.25 -2.63 20.38
N TRP A 268 -4.86 -2.17 21.45
CA TRP A 268 -6.12 -2.72 21.96
C TRP A 268 -7.28 -1.76 21.70
N PRO A 269 -8.45 -2.22 21.20
CA PRO A 269 -9.58 -1.36 20.85
C PRO A 269 -10.21 -0.64 22.05
N HIS A 270 -9.99 -1.13 23.27
CA HIS A 270 -10.45 -0.46 24.50
C HIS A 270 -9.47 0.62 25.00
N LYS A 271 -8.25 0.70 24.46
CA LYS A 271 -7.22 1.69 24.84
C LYS A 271 -7.08 2.83 23.83
N VAL A 272 -7.45 2.59 22.56
CA VAL A 272 -7.35 3.58 21.49
C VAL A 272 -8.56 3.51 20.56
N LEU A 273 -8.71 4.52 19.70
CA LEU A 273 -9.70 4.49 18.62
C LEU A 273 -9.16 3.65 17.44
N GLY A 274 -9.56 2.39 17.37
CA GLY A 274 -9.16 1.45 16.32
C GLY A 274 -9.69 0.04 16.57
N GLU A 275 -9.45 -0.87 15.62
CA GLU A 275 -9.94 -2.26 15.67
C GLU A 275 -8.97 -3.20 16.42
N GLY A 276 -7.78 -2.72 16.71
CA GLY A 276 -6.70 -3.53 17.29
C GLY A 276 -5.72 -4.05 16.25
N HIS A 277 -4.47 -4.23 16.68
CA HIS A 277 -3.39 -4.72 15.84
C HIS A 277 -2.27 -5.30 16.70
N PHE A 278 -1.56 -6.27 16.17
CA PHE A 278 -0.32 -6.80 16.73
C PHE A 278 0.84 -6.49 15.78
N ALA A 279 2.00 -6.20 16.31
CA ALA A 279 3.24 -6.16 15.55
C ALA A 279 4.44 -6.63 16.38
N ALA A 280 5.44 -7.17 15.69
CA ALA A 280 6.76 -7.45 16.23
C ALA A 280 7.82 -6.81 15.35
N VAL A 281 8.86 -6.23 15.97
CA VAL A 281 9.96 -5.56 15.28
C VAL A 281 11.25 -6.28 15.56
N LEU A 282 11.88 -6.77 14.50
CA LEU A 282 13.07 -7.61 14.58
C LEU A 282 14.16 -7.02 13.67
N ARG A 283 15.43 -7.13 14.12
CA ARG A 283 16.61 -6.72 13.36
C ARG A 283 17.46 -7.95 13.05
N LYS A 284 17.88 -8.09 11.79
CA LYS A 284 18.84 -9.11 11.39
C LYS A 284 20.26 -8.63 11.67
N LEU A 285 21.03 -9.39 12.41
CA LEU A 285 22.40 -9.04 12.78
C LEU A 285 23.41 -9.43 11.70
N GLU A 286 23.27 -10.64 11.17
CA GLU A 286 24.25 -11.25 10.24
C GLU A 286 23.56 -12.03 9.12
N GLY A 287 24.30 -12.41 8.09
CA GLY A 287 23.82 -13.19 6.95
C GLY A 287 24.69 -12.96 5.69
N GLY A 288 24.30 -13.61 4.60
CA GLY A 288 24.94 -13.42 3.31
C GLY A 288 24.63 -12.07 2.66
N GLU A 289 25.55 -11.60 1.81
CA GLU A 289 25.28 -10.45 0.94
C GLU A 289 24.31 -10.85 -0.19
N ASP A 290 23.59 -9.85 -0.72
CA ASP A 290 22.70 -10.10 -1.85
C ASP A 290 23.50 -10.37 -3.14
N THR A 291 22.93 -11.23 -3.99
CA THR A 291 23.46 -11.56 -5.32
C THR A 291 22.44 -11.20 -6.42
N VAL A 292 21.53 -10.31 -6.12
CA VAL A 292 20.40 -9.96 -6.99
C VAL A 292 20.91 -9.21 -8.23
N SER A 293 20.69 -9.80 -9.40
CA SER A 293 20.97 -9.15 -10.68
C SER A 293 19.90 -8.11 -11.00
N LEU A 294 20.33 -6.94 -11.47
CA LEU A 294 19.43 -5.84 -11.84
C LEU A 294 19.10 -5.85 -13.33
N GLU A 295 17.88 -5.44 -13.67
CA GLU A 295 17.46 -5.23 -15.06
C GLU A 295 18.32 -4.19 -15.76
N GLN A 296 18.53 -4.40 -17.08
CA GLN A 296 19.25 -3.44 -17.90
C GLN A 296 18.31 -2.38 -18.46
N ALA A 297 18.78 -1.14 -18.52
CA ALA A 297 18.05 -0.04 -19.11
C ALA A 297 17.89 -0.24 -20.62
N GLN A 298 16.69 -0.02 -21.14
CA GLN A 298 16.42 0.04 -22.57
C GLN A 298 16.36 1.49 -23.04
N LYS A 299 16.51 1.69 -24.36
CA LYS A 299 16.43 3.03 -24.96
C LYS A 299 14.99 3.53 -24.95
N LEU A 300 14.78 4.77 -24.54
CA LEU A 300 13.50 5.43 -24.64
C LEU A 300 13.09 5.61 -26.13
N PRO A 301 11.85 5.24 -26.52
CA PRO A 301 11.32 5.48 -27.85
C PRO A 301 11.26 6.98 -28.20
N ALA A 302 11.47 7.31 -29.47
CA ALA A 302 11.39 8.70 -29.94
C ALA A 302 10.00 9.32 -29.69
N GLU A 303 8.95 8.53 -29.84
CA GLU A 303 7.56 8.92 -29.62
C GLU A 303 7.31 9.39 -28.18
N TRP A 304 7.93 8.71 -27.20
CA TRP A 304 7.91 9.17 -25.81
C TRP A 304 8.65 10.49 -25.66
N THR A 305 9.83 10.63 -26.27
CA THR A 305 10.66 11.84 -26.12
C THR A 305 9.92 13.07 -26.64
N VAL A 306 9.22 12.94 -27.77
CA VAL A 306 8.38 14.02 -28.34
C VAL A 306 7.23 14.35 -27.39
N PHE A 307 6.47 13.34 -26.94
CA PHE A 307 5.34 13.52 -26.02
C PHE A 307 5.76 14.18 -24.71
N ALA A 308 6.86 13.70 -24.11
CA ALA A 308 7.35 14.23 -22.85
C ALA A 308 7.81 15.69 -22.97
N LYS A 309 8.43 16.05 -24.10
CA LYS A 309 8.84 17.43 -24.39
C LYS A 309 7.64 18.37 -24.57
N GLU A 310 6.59 17.93 -25.28
CA GLU A 310 5.35 18.70 -25.49
C GLU A 310 4.63 19.03 -24.16
N LEU A 311 4.75 18.20 -23.16
CA LEU A 311 4.07 18.36 -21.87
C LEU A 311 5.00 18.75 -20.71
N GLY A 312 6.29 19.00 -20.98
CA GLY A 312 7.27 19.37 -19.95
C GLY A 312 7.54 18.26 -18.92
N ILE A 313 7.34 16.98 -19.29
CA ILE A 313 7.46 15.84 -18.37
C ILE A 313 8.94 15.50 -18.14
N GLN A 314 9.34 15.43 -16.87
CA GLN A 314 10.64 14.97 -16.43
C GLN A 314 10.50 13.72 -15.57
N LEU A 315 11.21 12.64 -15.93
CA LEU A 315 11.25 11.41 -15.16
C LEU A 315 12.30 11.49 -14.04
N PRO A 316 12.06 10.87 -12.87
CA PRO A 316 13.08 10.74 -11.83
C PRO A 316 14.19 9.78 -12.28
N PRO A 317 15.29 9.65 -11.52
CA PRO A 317 16.28 8.60 -11.76
C PRO A 317 15.61 7.22 -11.88
N GLY A 318 15.95 6.48 -12.95
CA GLY A 318 15.31 5.19 -13.26
C GLY A 318 15.76 4.65 -14.61
N LYS A 319 15.07 3.63 -15.07
CA LYS A 319 15.35 2.96 -16.35
C LYS A 319 14.07 2.65 -17.13
N ALA A 320 14.15 2.74 -18.46
CA ALA A 320 13.07 2.33 -19.34
C ALA A 320 13.04 0.81 -19.47
N LEU A 321 11.83 0.24 -19.41
CA LEU A 321 11.54 -1.15 -19.74
C LEU A 321 10.42 -1.18 -20.79
N LEU A 322 10.59 -1.97 -21.85
CA LEU A 322 9.62 -2.09 -22.94
C LEU A 322 9.15 -3.54 -23.06
N PHE A 323 7.84 -3.75 -22.92
CA PHE A 323 7.19 -5.05 -23.08
C PHE A 323 6.17 -4.97 -24.23
N GLY A 324 6.57 -5.43 -25.41
CA GLY A 324 5.77 -5.22 -26.62
C GLY A 324 5.61 -3.72 -26.92
N GLU A 325 4.35 -3.23 -26.94
CA GLU A 325 4.04 -1.82 -27.13
C GLU A 325 4.08 -1.01 -25.82
N ASN A 326 4.10 -1.67 -24.64
CA ASN A 326 3.97 -1.00 -23.35
C ASN A 326 5.33 -0.53 -22.84
N LEU A 327 5.43 0.76 -22.55
CA LEU A 327 6.61 1.41 -21.97
C LEU A 327 6.41 1.64 -20.49
N PHE A 328 7.37 1.20 -19.69
CA PHE A 328 7.43 1.42 -18.24
C PHE A 328 8.67 2.21 -17.85
N TRP A 329 8.57 2.91 -16.73
CA TRP A 329 9.68 3.53 -16.04
C TRP A 329 9.87 2.86 -14.69
N ALA A 330 11.00 2.20 -14.54
CA ALA A 330 11.34 1.41 -13.37
C ALA A 330 12.42 2.09 -12.52
N PRO A 331 12.45 1.87 -11.19
CA PRO A 331 13.56 2.34 -10.35
C PRO A 331 14.90 1.70 -10.75
N GLN A 332 16.01 2.34 -10.35
CA GLN A 332 17.37 1.86 -10.68
C GLN A 332 17.64 0.46 -10.13
N GLU A 333 17.08 0.14 -8.97
CA GLU A 333 17.21 -1.12 -8.24
C GLU A 333 16.28 -2.22 -8.75
N MET A 334 15.57 -2.01 -9.87
CA MET A 334 14.68 -3.03 -10.43
C MET A 334 15.45 -4.33 -10.72
N PRO A 335 15.08 -5.46 -10.08
CA PRO A 335 15.70 -6.76 -10.32
C PRO A 335 15.33 -7.33 -11.68
N VAL A 336 16.07 -8.35 -12.13
CA VAL A 336 15.70 -9.13 -13.31
C VAL A 336 14.33 -9.79 -13.09
N LEU A 337 13.39 -9.51 -14.00
CA LEU A 337 11.98 -9.93 -13.86
C LEU A 337 11.70 -11.33 -14.41
N LYS A 338 12.68 -11.96 -15.07
CA LYS A 338 12.53 -13.29 -15.67
C LYS A 338 12.20 -14.33 -14.59
N GLY A 339 11.09 -15.06 -14.79
CA GLY A 339 10.63 -16.10 -13.88
C GLY A 339 9.66 -15.62 -12.80
N LEU A 340 9.39 -14.31 -12.70
CA LEU A 340 8.40 -13.74 -11.79
C LEU A 340 7.07 -13.48 -12.50
N LYS A 341 5.97 -13.69 -11.79
CA LYS A 341 4.62 -13.25 -12.21
C LYS A 341 4.41 -11.79 -11.85
N VAL A 342 4.82 -10.92 -12.78
CA VAL A 342 4.78 -9.47 -12.61
C VAL A 342 3.45 -8.92 -13.12
N LEU A 343 2.79 -8.11 -12.29
CA LEU A 343 1.60 -7.36 -12.65
C LEU A 343 1.92 -5.91 -13.02
N ARG A 344 2.95 -5.32 -12.40
CA ARG A 344 3.37 -3.95 -12.65
C ARG A 344 4.87 -3.79 -12.40
N PRO A 345 5.68 -3.58 -13.43
CA PRO A 345 7.13 -3.40 -13.30
C PRO A 345 7.53 -1.92 -13.20
N GLY A 346 6.99 -1.17 -12.24
CA GLY A 346 7.18 0.27 -12.12
C GLY A 346 6.01 1.08 -12.65
N LEU A 347 6.27 2.33 -13.03
CA LEU A 347 5.29 3.26 -13.59
C LEU A 347 5.05 2.94 -15.08
N GLU A 348 3.84 2.58 -15.44
CA GLU A 348 3.45 2.49 -16.84
C GLU A 348 3.37 3.91 -17.43
N LEU A 349 4.23 4.21 -18.40
CA LEU A 349 4.22 5.51 -19.10
C LEU A 349 3.13 5.55 -20.17
N GLY A 350 2.94 4.45 -20.91
CA GLY A 350 1.97 4.35 -21.97
C GLY A 350 2.38 3.35 -23.06
N GLN A 351 1.83 3.53 -24.24
CA GLN A 351 2.02 2.63 -25.37
C GLN A 351 2.56 3.37 -26.60
N VAL A 352 3.49 2.71 -27.30
CA VAL A 352 3.95 3.14 -28.61
C VAL A 352 3.15 2.39 -29.68
N ARG A 353 2.26 3.11 -30.38
CA ARG A 353 1.38 2.52 -31.41
C ARG A 353 1.48 3.29 -32.70
N LYS A 354 1.86 2.61 -33.79
CA LYS A 354 1.88 3.19 -35.14
C LYS A 354 2.56 4.57 -35.23
N GLY A 355 3.75 4.69 -34.59
CA GLY A 355 4.52 5.95 -34.58
C GLY A 355 3.93 7.07 -33.72
N ARG A 356 3.06 6.73 -32.75
CA ARG A 356 2.47 7.68 -31.80
C ARG A 356 2.57 7.15 -30.37
N PHE A 357 2.72 8.07 -29.42
CA PHE A 357 2.64 7.75 -28.02
C PHE A 357 1.21 7.96 -27.48
N VAL A 358 0.70 6.94 -26.77
CA VAL A 358 -0.59 7.00 -26.08
C VAL A 358 -0.30 6.89 -24.58
N PRO A 359 -0.50 7.97 -23.80
CA PRO A 359 -0.17 7.95 -22.37
C PRO A 359 -1.10 7.03 -21.59
N SER A 360 -0.55 6.37 -20.56
CA SER A 360 -1.32 5.55 -19.63
C SER A 360 -2.04 6.40 -18.59
N HIS A 361 -3.06 5.84 -17.97
CA HIS A 361 -3.72 6.46 -16.81
C HIS A 361 -2.77 6.56 -15.60
N ALA A 362 -1.90 5.57 -15.41
CA ALA A 362 -0.88 5.57 -14.38
C ALA A 362 0.05 6.79 -14.47
N LEU A 363 0.47 7.16 -15.69
CA LEU A 363 1.29 8.35 -15.92
C LEU A 363 0.55 9.63 -15.48
N ALA A 364 -0.74 9.77 -15.83
CA ALA A 364 -1.53 10.91 -15.38
C ALA A 364 -1.56 11.01 -13.86
N LEU A 365 -1.88 9.91 -13.19
CA LEU A 365 -1.96 9.87 -11.72
C LEU A 365 -0.63 10.11 -11.02
N TRP A 366 0.50 9.76 -11.65
CA TRP A 366 1.82 10.05 -11.11
C TRP A 366 2.24 11.52 -11.29
N LEU A 367 1.86 12.15 -12.41
CA LEU A 367 2.23 13.54 -12.68
C LEU A 367 1.63 14.51 -11.67
N ARG A 368 2.42 15.46 -11.20
CA ARG A 368 1.97 16.57 -10.36
C ARG A 368 1.74 17.85 -11.15
N LYS A 369 2.34 17.98 -12.34
CA LYS A 369 2.24 19.12 -13.25
C LYS A 369 2.53 18.70 -14.68
N ALA A 370 2.01 19.46 -15.62
CA ALA A 370 2.34 19.40 -17.04
C ALA A 370 2.18 20.81 -17.64
N ASP A 371 2.72 21.03 -18.84
CA ASP A 371 2.59 22.34 -19.51
C ASP A 371 1.18 22.57 -20.08
N ASN A 372 0.43 21.50 -20.33
CA ASN A 372 -0.96 21.57 -20.81
C ASN A 372 -1.89 20.90 -19.79
N VAL A 373 -2.66 21.69 -19.06
CA VAL A 373 -3.51 21.26 -17.95
C VAL A 373 -4.93 21.78 -18.13
N HIS A 374 -5.92 20.96 -17.79
CA HIS A 374 -7.33 21.35 -17.66
C HIS A 374 -7.81 21.04 -16.25
N ASP A 375 -7.89 22.08 -15.42
CA ASP A 375 -8.29 21.96 -14.01
C ASP A 375 -9.81 22.06 -13.88
N LEU A 376 -10.38 21.17 -13.05
CA LEU A 376 -11.81 21.07 -12.79
C LEU A 376 -12.07 21.23 -11.29
N PRO A 377 -13.01 22.07 -10.85
CA PRO A 377 -13.35 22.18 -9.43
C PRO A 377 -14.02 20.89 -8.92
N ALA A 378 -13.62 20.41 -7.73
CA ALA A 378 -14.15 19.17 -7.14
C ALA A 378 -15.67 19.19 -6.92
N GLN A 379 -16.25 20.36 -6.69
CA GLN A 379 -17.69 20.56 -6.50
C GLN A 379 -18.45 20.82 -7.83
N GLY A 380 -17.75 20.80 -8.98
CA GLY A 380 -18.31 21.15 -10.29
C GLY A 380 -19.07 20.00 -10.97
N GLU A 381 -19.98 20.34 -11.88
CA GLU A 381 -20.64 19.36 -12.74
C GLU A 381 -19.67 18.76 -13.78
N HIS A 382 -18.68 19.52 -14.23
CA HIS A 382 -17.72 19.07 -15.23
C HIS A 382 -16.82 17.93 -14.72
N ILE A 383 -16.45 17.91 -13.43
CA ILE A 383 -15.69 16.77 -12.87
C ILE A 383 -16.55 15.50 -12.80
N LYS A 384 -17.86 15.64 -12.51
CA LYS A 384 -18.79 14.50 -12.55
C LYS A 384 -18.93 13.97 -13.99
N ALA A 385 -19.16 14.86 -14.96
CA ALA A 385 -19.22 14.51 -16.38
C ALA A 385 -17.92 13.81 -16.84
N TYR A 386 -16.75 14.33 -16.43
CA TYR A 386 -15.47 13.71 -16.74
C TYR A 386 -15.36 12.30 -16.13
N LEU A 387 -15.73 12.10 -14.88
CA LEU A 387 -15.69 10.78 -14.23
C LEU A 387 -16.72 9.80 -14.83
N HIS A 388 -17.81 10.27 -15.41
CA HIS A 388 -18.76 9.48 -16.21
C HIS A 388 -18.19 9.10 -17.58
N GLY A 389 -17.15 9.78 -18.05
CA GLY A 389 -16.54 9.54 -19.35
C GLY A 389 -17.09 10.42 -20.48
N GLU A 390 -17.77 11.51 -20.12
CA GLU A 390 -18.32 12.49 -21.04
C GLU A 390 -17.26 13.52 -21.45
N THR A 391 -17.50 14.21 -22.55
CA THR A 391 -16.69 15.36 -22.97
C THR A 391 -17.00 16.58 -22.09
N VAL A 392 -16.00 17.43 -21.90
CA VAL A 392 -16.17 18.69 -21.19
C VAL A 392 -15.70 19.87 -22.03
N PRO A 393 -16.29 21.08 -21.90
CA PRO A 393 -15.81 22.27 -22.60
C PRO A 393 -14.35 22.56 -22.25
N SER A 394 -13.52 22.90 -23.26
CA SER A 394 -12.11 23.20 -23.02
C SER A 394 -11.48 23.92 -24.21
N ALA A 395 -10.71 24.97 -23.95
CA ALA A 395 -9.90 25.66 -24.94
C ALA A 395 -8.56 24.97 -25.23
N GLN A 396 -8.23 23.89 -24.52
CA GLN A 396 -6.98 23.18 -24.67
C GLN A 396 -6.89 22.42 -26.01
N LYS A 397 -5.68 22.23 -26.53
CA LYS A 397 -5.40 21.45 -27.74
C LYS A 397 -4.40 20.34 -27.46
N GLY A 398 -4.56 19.20 -28.13
CA GLY A 398 -3.68 18.04 -27.96
C GLY A 398 -3.92 17.29 -26.66
N TRP A 399 -2.94 16.51 -26.23
CA TRP A 399 -2.98 15.83 -24.93
C TRP A 399 -2.94 16.83 -23.79
N CYS A 400 -3.81 16.64 -22.82
CA CYS A 400 -4.00 17.53 -21.70
C CYS A 400 -4.14 16.72 -20.40
N LEU A 401 -3.35 17.06 -19.39
CA LEU A 401 -3.51 16.51 -18.06
C LEU A 401 -4.77 17.10 -17.42
N VAL A 402 -5.70 16.25 -17.02
CA VAL A 402 -6.90 16.67 -16.29
C VAL A 402 -6.59 16.62 -14.80
N THR A 403 -6.89 17.70 -14.11
CA THR A 403 -6.72 17.84 -12.66
C THR A 403 -8.06 18.17 -12.00
N VAL A 404 -8.15 17.91 -10.72
CA VAL A 404 -9.23 18.34 -9.84
C VAL A 404 -8.63 19.16 -8.72
N ASP A 405 -8.91 20.48 -8.69
CA ASP A 405 -8.30 21.44 -7.77
C ASP A 405 -6.76 21.28 -7.71
N GLY A 406 -6.12 21.10 -8.87
CA GLY A 406 -4.69 20.88 -9.03
C GLY A 406 -4.19 19.43 -8.85
N TYR A 407 -5.00 18.48 -8.37
CA TYR A 407 -4.61 17.08 -8.25
C TYR A 407 -4.89 16.32 -9.55
N SER A 408 -3.87 15.71 -10.11
CA SER A 408 -4.00 14.95 -11.36
C SER A 408 -4.96 13.76 -11.21
N ILE A 409 -5.86 13.60 -12.21
CA ILE A 409 -6.91 12.57 -12.16
C ILE A 409 -7.00 11.76 -13.47
N GLY A 410 -6.45 12.24 -14.57
CA GLY A 410 -6.45 11.48 -15.81
C GLY A 410 -6.04 12.32 -17.03
N TRP A 411 -6.37 11.83 -18.22
CA TRP A 411 -6.07 12.46 -19.49
C TRP A 411 -7.32 12.90 -20.23
N GLY A 412 -7.18 13.97 -20.99
CA GLY A 412 -8.08 14.35 -22.05
C GLY A 412 -7.33 14.73 -23.32
N LYS A 413 -8.02 14.84 -24.43
CA LYS A 413 -7.46 15.34 -25.69
C LYS A 413 -8.35 16.44 -26.25
N GLY A 414 -7.84 17.67 -26.21
CA GLY A 414 -8.57 18.86 -26.64
C GLY A 414 -8.45 19.13 -28.12
N ASP A 415 -9.49 19.77 -28.70
CA ASP A 415 -9.50 20.29 -30.07
C ASP A 415 -9.61 21.82 -30.10
N GLY A 416 -9.67 22.48 -28.96
CA GLY A 416 -9.81 23.92 -28.79
C GLY A 416 -11.22 24.38 -28.41
N ASN A 417 -12.22 23.48 -28.41
CA ASN A 417 -13.59 23.73 -27.98
C ASN A 417 -14.03 22.73 -26.93
N VAL A 418 -13.68 21.46 -27.11
CA VAL A 418 -14.03 20.38 -26.18
C VAL A 418 -12.82 19.50 -25.87
N LEU A 419 -12.81 18.92 -24.69
CA LEU A 419 -11.87 17.92 -24.25
C LEU A 419 -12.52 16.54 -24.41
N LYS A 420 -11.99 15.72 -25.33
CA LYS A 420 -12.36 14.29 -25.46
C LYS A 420 -11.82 13.54 -24.25
N ASN A 421 -12.70 12.79 -23.61
CA ASN A 421 -12.42 12.08 -22.40
C ASN A 421 -11.56 10.84 -22.65
N HIS A 422 -10.45 10.73 -21.93
CA HIS A 422 -9.56 9.55 -21.90
C HIS A 422 -9.52 8.85 -20.54
N TYR A 423 -10.49 9.15 -19.65
CA TYR A 423 -10.65 8.42 -18.38
C TYR A 423 -10.99 6.96 -18.65
N PRO A 424 -10.35 5.98 -17.98
CA PRO A 424 -10.51 4.56 -18.27
C PRO A 424 -11.97 4.09 -18.14
N LYS A 425 -12.48 3.37 -19.15
CA LYS A 425 -13.87 2.90 -19.17
C LYS A 425 -14.26 2.09 -17.93
N GLY A 426 -13.33 1.27 -17.42
CA GLY A 426 -13.55 0.43 -16.24
C GLY A 426 -13.54 1.17 -14.89
N LEU A 427 -13.25 2.48 -14.88
CA LEU A 427 -13.26 3.32 -13.68
C LEU A 427 -14.41 4.35 -13.69
N ARG A 428 -15.18 4.42 -14.78
CA ARG A 428 -16.31 5.37 -14.92
C ARG A 428 -17.43 5.04 -13.94
N ARG A 429 -18.03 6.08 -13.38
CA ARG A 429 -19.11 5.97 -12.38
C ARG A 429 -20.14 7.08 -12.53
#